data_27a85cb6695c5645c6db28f45c73ae6e
#
_entry.id   27a85cb6695c5645c6db28f45c73ae6e
#
_cell.length_a   1.000
_cell.length_b   1.000
_cell.length_c   1.000
_cell.angle_alpha   90.00
_cell.angle_beta   90.00
_cell.angle_gamma   90.00
#
_symmetry.space_group_name_H-M   'P 1'
#
loop_
_entity.id
_entity.type
_entity.pdbx_description
1 polymer ?
#
loop_
_entity_poly.entity_id
_entity_poly.type
_entity_poly.pdbx_seq_one_letter_code
_entity_poly.pdbx_strand_id
1 'polypeptide(L)'
;MGKTFFYLLMLSICVLQFSCTGNKNESTQDTESRAGEVADPIADDDRGYIVKVGDLAPDFTITTTAGENISLSDLRGKVVMLQFTASWCGVCRKEMPFIESDIWSKHKDNPNFYLLGIDRDEPLETVQQFIEQTGVTYPMGLDPGADIFALYAERKAGITRNIIINPEGQIVMLTRLYNEEEFREMCAKIDELLAD
;
A
#
# COMPACT_ATOMS: atom_id res chain seq x y z
N MET A 1 38.51 -3.71 54.49
CA MET A 1 39.76 -4.43 54.20
C MET A 1 39.75 -4.53 52.66
N GLY A 2 40.37 -3.68 51.92
CA GLY A 2 41.79 -3.47 51.62
C GLY A 2 42.09 -4.31 50.39
N LYS A 3 42.56 -3.87 49.30
CA LYS A 3 43.62 -2.92 48.93
C LYS A 3 43.55 -2.60 47.42
N THR A 4 43.65 -1.35 47.12
CA THR A 4 44.31 -0.70 45.99
C THR A 4 45.48 -1.46 45.38
N PHE A 5 45.65 -1.45 44.05
CA PHE A 5 46.95 -1.28 43.43
C PHE A 5 46.88 -0.57 42.09
N PHE A 6 47.51 0.53 42.06
CA PHE A 6 47.95 1.44 41.02
C PHE A 6 49.03 0.78 40.15
N TYR A 7 49.04 0.94 38.85
CA TYR A 7 50.28 1.12 38.09
C TYR A 7 50.06 1.93 36.82
N LEU A 8 50.85 2.94 36.80
CA LEU A 8 51.08 4.03 35.87
C LEU A 8 52.17 3.62 34.83
N LEU A 9 52.20 4.37 33.72
CA LEU A 9 53.30 4.68 32.77
C LEU A 9 53.53 3.71 31.61
N MET A 10 53.53 4.16 30.39
CA MET A 10 54.61 4.89 29.70
C MET A 10 54.20 5.30 28.28
N LEU A 11 54.56 6.51 27.97
CA LEU A 11 54.62 7.16 26.66
C LEU A 11 55.45 6.37 25.64
N SER A 12 55.07 6.45 24.35
CA SER A 12 56.07 6.63 23.31
C SER A 12 55.49 7.36 22.10
N ILE A 13 56.00 8.52 21.89
CA ILE A 13 55.86 9.44 20.78
C ILE A 13 56.69 8.89 19.61
N CYS A 14 56.09 8.79 18.42
CA CYS A 14 56.91 8.76 17.21
C CYS A 14 56.30 9.70 16.18
N VAL A 15 56.88 10.87 16.09
CA VAL A 15 56.73 11.87 15.04
C VAL A 15 57.61 11.47 13.87
N LEU A 16 57.03 11.33 12.69
CA LEU A 16 57.77 11.43 11.44
C LEU A 16 57.00 12.31 10.49
N GLN A 17 57.49 13.49 10.33
CA GLN A 17 57.13 14.43 9.26
C GLN A 17 57.76 13.97 7.96
N PHE A 18 57.00 14.03 6.88
CA PHE A 18 57.58 14.26 5.58
C PHE A 18 56.81 15.32 4.83
N SER A 19 57.57 16.27 4.35
CA SER A 19 57.21 17.55 3.80
C SER A 19 57.23 17.52 2.29
N CYS A 20 56.40 18.39 1.67
CA CYS A 20 56.50 19.03 0.34
C CYS A 20 56.23 18.13 -0.89
N THR A 21 55.41 18.57 -1.78
CA THR A 21 55.49 19.75 -2.65
C THR A 21 54.16 20.03 -3.32
N GLY A 22 53.88 21.31 -3.52
CA GLY A 22 52.67 21.87 -4.10
C GLY A 22 52.50 21.68 -5.61
N ASN A 23 51.28 21.83 -6.01
CA ASN A 23 50.97 22.56 -7.24
C ASN A 23 49.64 23.26 -7.10
N LYS A 24 49.66 24.57 -7.26
CA LYS A 24 48.51 25.44 -7.43
C LYS A 24 47.86 25.15 -8.78
N ASN A 25 46.54 24.99 -8.82
CA ASN A 25 45.75 25.58 -9.88
C ASN A 25 44.39 26.01 -9.32
N GLU A 26 44.11 27.19 -9.63
CA GLU A 26 43.08 28.13 -9.27
C GLU A 26 41.78 27.84 -10.05
N SER A 27 40.67 28.26 -9.43
CA SER A 27 39.39 28.61 -10.05
C SER A 27 38.49 27.44 -10.49
N THR A 28 37.30 27.34 -10.03
CA THR A 28 36.13 28.22 -10.14
C THR A 28 35.05 27.72 -9.20
N GLN A 29 34.43 28.66 -8.50
CA GLN A 29 33.15 28.44 -7.85
C GLN A 29 32.07 28.25 -8.92
N ASP A 30 31.54 27.08 -9.00
CA ASP A 30 30.24 26.86 -9.63
C ASP A 30 29.24 26.53 -8.54
N THR A 31 28.39 27.51 -8.30
CA THR A 31 27.18 27.43 -7.50
C THR A 31 26.21 26.50 -8.24
N GLU A 32 26.31 25.22 -8.02
CA GLU A 32 25.33 24.29 -8.54
C GLU A 32 24.12 24.30 -7.59
N SER A 33 23.09 24.99 -8.05
CA SER A 33 21.76 25.00 -7.49
C SER A 33 21.29 23.55 -7.29
N ARG A 34 21.04 23.22 -6.04
CA ARG A 34 20.31 22.03 -5.62
C ARG A 34 18.90 22.13 -6.20
N ALA A 35 18.76 21.71 -7.47
CA ALA A 35 17.47 21.38 -8.05
C ALA A 35 16.92 20.22 -7.21
N GLY A 36 15.74 20.40 -6.66
CA GLY A 36 15.06 19.39 -5.90
C GLY A 36 14.97 18.11 -6.73
N GLU A 37 15.53 17.06 -6.19
CA GLU A 37 15.35 15.70 -6.68
C GLU A 37 13.86 15.39 -6.52
N VAL A 38 13.12 15.57 -7.59
CA VAL A 38 11.76 15.06 -7.70
C VAL A 38 11.93 13.56 -7.67
N ALA A 39 11.60 12.94 -6.55
CA ALA A 39 11.57 11.50 -6.42
C ALA A 39 10.75 10.94 -7.58
N ASP A 40 11.38 10.09 -8.38
CA ASP A 40 10.77 9.40 -9.50
C ASP A 40 9.64 8.52 -8.93
N PRO A 41 8.35 8.74 -9.27
CA PRO A 41 7.25 7.98 -8.69
C PRO A 41 7.09 6.57 -9.25
N ILE A 42 8.09 6.07 -9.96
CA ILE A 42 8.07 4.73 -10.58
C ILE A 42 9.24 3.91 -10.03
N ALA A 43 9.27 3.70 -8.71
CA ALA A 43 9.93 2.52 -8.19
C ALA A 43 9.07 1.31 -8.59
N ASP A 44 9.68 0.36 -9.28
CA ASP A 44 9.07 -0.94 -9.60
C ASP A 44 8.49 -1.52 -8.30
N ASP A 45 7.14 -1.60 -8.19
CA ASP A 45 6.48 -2.06 -6.99
C ASP A 45 6.66 -3.58 -6.86
N ASP A 46 7.72 -4.00 -6.17
CA ASP A 46 8.10 -5.40 -5.93
C ASP A 46 7.04 -6.19 -5.14
N ARG A 47 5.93 -5.51 -4.74
CA ARG A 47 4.82 -6.13 -4.00
C ARG A 47 3.95 -7.06 -4.85
N GLY A 48 4.32 -7.30 -6.13
CA GLY A 48 3.65 -8.21 -7.05
C GLY A 48 2.37 -7.64 -7.65
N TYR A 49 2.24 -6.32 -7.74
CA TYR A 49 1.26 -5.67 -8.60
C TYR A 49 1.72 -5.71 -10.06
N ILE A 50 0.77 -5.78 -11.01
CA ILE A 50 1.00 -5.61 -12.45
C ILE A 50 0.40 -4.30 -12.97
N VAL A 51 -0.22 -3.54 -12.08
CA VAL A 51 -0.73 -2.18 -12.27
C VAL A 51 0.03 -1.21 -11.37
N LYS A 52 -0.02 0.08 -11.68
CA LYS A 52 0.64 1.13 -10.91
C LYS A 52 -0.28 2.32 -10.69
N VAL A 53 0.10 3.19 -9.74
CA VAL A 53 -0.57 4.48 -9.54
C VAL A 53 -0.48 5.31 -10.83
N GLY A 54 -1.60 5.88 -11.24
CA GLY A 54 -1.79 6.63 -12.49
C GLY A 54 -2.38 5.80 -13.63
N ASP A 55 -2.36 4.47 -13.56
CA ASP A 55 -3.01 3.63 -14.57
C ASP A 55 -4.54 3.74 -14.46
N LEU A 56 -5.23 3.58 -15.58
CA LEU A 56 -6.67 3.26 -15.55
C LEU A 56 -6.84 1.86 -14.95
N ALA A 57 -7.73 1.75 -13.97
CA ALA A 57 -8.05 0.47 -13.36
C ALA A 57 -8.63 -0.49 -14.41
N PRO A 58 -8.08 -1.69 -14.56
CA PRO A 58 -8.65 -2.72 -15.44
C PRO A 58 -10.11 -2.97 -15.13
N ASP A 59 -10.96 -2.95 -16.17
CA ASP A 59 -12.39 -3.19 -16.02
C ASP A 59 -12.70 -4.67 -15.83
N PHE A 60 -13.72 -4.95 -15.06
CA PHE A 60 -14.24 -6.29 -14.84
C PHE A 60 -15.74 -6.25 -14.48
N THR A 61 -16.41 -7.38 -14.61
CA THR A 61 -17.75 -7.60 -14.05
C THR A 61 -17.68 -8.72 -13.02
N ILE A 62 -18.31 -8.50 -11.86
CA ILE A 62 -18.30 -9.45 -10.75
C ILE A 62 -19.72 -9.69 -10.23
N THR A 63 -20.00 -10.92 -9.81
CA THR A 63 -21.23 -11.26 -9.10
C THR A 63 -20.97 -11.20 -7.60
N THR A 64 -21.78 -10.43 -6.87
CA THR A 64 -21.69 -10.33 -5.40
C THR A 64 -22.31 -11.56 -4.73
N THR A 65 -22.02 -11.73 -3.44
CA THR A 65 -22.66 -12.75 -2.60
C THR A 65 -24.18 -12.57 -2.46
N ALA A 66 -24.71 -11.39 -2.77
CA ALA A 66 -26.14 -11.09 -2.85
C ALA A 66 -26.75 -11.42 -4.22
N GLY A 67 -25.94 -11.83 -5.21
CA GLY A 67 -26.37 -12.15 -6.56
C GLY A 67 -26.47 -10.96 -7.51
N GLU A 68 -25.96 -9.80 -7.12
CA GLU A 68 -25.91 -8.60 -7.96
C GLU A 68 -24.69 -8.64 -8.88
N ASN A 69 -24.85 -8.20 -10.14
CA ASN A 69 -23.73 -8.02 -11.05
C ASN A 69 -23.30 -6.55 -11.04
N ILE A 70 -22.00 -6.33 -10.84
CA ILE A 70 -21.38 -5.01 -10.77
C ILE A 70 -20.23 -4.97 -11.77
N SER A 71 -20.22 -3.97 -12.64
CA SER A 71 -19.06 -3.66 -13.49
C SER A 71 -18.30 -2.47 -12.91
N LEU A 72 -16.97 -2.54 -12.87
CA LEU A 72 -16.16 -1.42 -12.35
C LEU A 72 -16.40 -0.14 -13.18
N SER A 73 -16.64 -0.27 -14.48
CA SER A 73 -17.00 0.85 -15.37
C SER A 73 -18.30 1.55 -14.97
N ASP A 74 -19.27 0.86 -14.35
CA ASP A 74 -20.52 1.45 -13.88
C ASP A 74 -20.34 2.32 -12.63
N LEU A 75 -19.18 2.22 -11.99
CA LEU A 75 -18.81 3.00 -10.80
C LEU A 75 -18.01 4.28 -11.14
N ARG A 76 -17.89 4.65 -12.41
CA ARG A 76 -17.27 5.90 -12.82
C ARG A 76 -18.00 7.10 -12.20
N GLY A 77 -17.25 8.10 -11.78
CA GLY A 77 -17.76 9.24 -11.02
C GLY A 77 -17.77 9.01 -9.51
N LYS A 78 -17.38 7.83 -9.03
CA LYS A 78 -17.24 7.51 -7.62
C LYS A 78 -15.78 7.25 -7.24
N VAL A 79 -15.44 7.53 -5.99
CA VAL A 79 -14.26 6.97 -5.35
C VAL A 79 -14.53 5.49 -5.07
N VAL A 80 -13.70 4.60 -5.58
CA VAL A 80 -13.87 3.16 -5.42
C VAL A 80 -12.69 2.58 -4.64
N MET A 81 -13.00 1.78 -3.62
CA MET A 81 -12.03 0.93 -2.95
C MET A 81 -12.28 -0.52 -3.32
N LEU A 82 -11.28 -1.18 -3.89
CA LEU A 82 -11.26 -2.63 -4.09
C LEU A 82 -10.38 -3.27 -3.02
N GLN A 83 -10.93 -4.24 -2.29
CA GLN A 83 -10.19 -5.06 -1.33
C GLN A 83 -10.10 -6.50 -1.83
N PHE A 84 -8.92 -6.99 -2.15
CA PHE A 84 -8.72 -8.42 -2.43
C PHE A 84 -8.49 -9.20 -1.15
N THR A 85 -9.31 -10.24 -0.94
CA THR A 85 -9.34 -11.02 0.29
C THR A 85 -9.57 -12.51 0.04
N ALA A 86 -9.45 -13.32 1.07
CA ALA A 86 -9.85 -14.73 1.10
C ALA A 86 -10.01 -15.21 2.55
N SER A 87 -10.84 -16.22 2.79
CA SER A 87 -11.15 -16.72 4.13
C SER A 87 -9.94 -17.33 4.87
N TRP A 88 -9.01 -17.90 4.14
CA TRP A 88 -7.75 -18.47 4.66
C TRP A 88 -6.67 -17.43 4.97
N CYS A 89 -6.90 -16.15 4.62
CA CYS A 89 -5.94 -15.08 4.76
C CYS A 89 -5.98 -14.45 6.17
N GLY A 90 -5.04 -14.79 7.04
CA GLY A 90 -4.98 -14.25 8.40
C GLY A 90 -4.77 -12.75 8.47
N VAL A 91 -4.02 -12.15 7.53
CA VAL A 91 -3.81 -10.69 7.46
C VAL A 91 -5.10 -9.97 7.04
N CYS A 92 -5.85 -10.55 6.09
CA CYS A 92 -7.13 -9.99 5.66
C CYS A 92 -8.13 -9.98 6.83
N ARG A 93 -8.21 -11.07 7.59
CA ARG A 93 -9.06 -11.16 8.80
C ARG A 93 -8.70 -10.11 9.86
N LYS A 94 -7.43 -9.73 9.95
CA LYS A 94 -6.97 -8.65 10.86
C LYS A 94 -7.36 -7.27 10.35
N GLU A 95 -7.29 -7.02 9.04
CA GLU A 95 -7.53 -5.73 8.41
C GLU A 95 -9.04 -5.41 8.29
N MET A 96 -9.87 -6.41 7.92
CA MET A 96 -11.28 -6.23 7.58
C MET A 96 -12.13 -5.51 8.65
N PRO A 97 -11.97 -5.75 9.97
CA PRO A 97 -12.70 -5.00 10.98
C PRO A 97 -12.38 -3.50 11.00
N PHE A 98 -11.14 -3.12 10.66
CA PHE A 98 -10.75 -1.71 10.54
C PHE A 98 -11.31 -1.08 9.26
N ILE A 99 -11.34 -1.82 8.15
CA ILE A 99 -12.02 -1.37 6.92
C ILE A 99 -13.51 -1.12 7.21
N GLU A 100 -14.16 -2.04 7.94
CA GLU A 100 -15.57 -1.88 8.33
C GLU A 100 -15.78 -0.63 9.20
N SER A 101 -14.95 -0.44 10.26
CA SER A 101 -15.14 0.66 11.22
C SER A 101 -14.74 2.01 10.67
N ASP A 102 -13.58 2.11 10.04
CA ASP A 102 -12.91 3.36 9.75
C ASP A 102 -13.18 3.88 8.32
N ILE A 103 -13.61 2.99 7.42
CA ILE A 103 -13.90 3.32 6.03
C ILE A 103 -15.38 3.09 5.72
N TRP A 104 -15.86 1.83 5.79
CA TRP A 104 -17.21 1.51 5.35
C TRP A 104 -18.28 2.20 6.19
N SER A 105 -18.26 2.05 7.50
CA SER A 105 -19.24 2.67 8.40
C SER A 105 -19.28 4.20 8.29
N LYS A 106 -18.17 4.81 7.91
CA LYS A 106 -18.04 6.25 7.73
C LYS A 106 -18.63 6.74 6.40
N HIS A 107 -18.45 5.96 5.33
CA HIS A 107 -18.74 6.41 3.96
C HIS A 107 -19.85 5.65 3.25
N LYS A 108 -20.43 4.57 3.81
CA LYS A 108 -21.45 3.73 3.16
C LYS A 108 -22.68 4.48 2.65
N ASP A 109 -23.01 5.60 3.28
CA ASP A 109 -24.16 6.41 2.89
C ASP A 109 -23.78 7.55 1.92
N ASN A 110 -22.50 7.67 1.54
CA ASN A 110 -22.05 8.64 0.56
C ASN A 110 -22.26 8.09 -0.87
N PRO A 111 -23.09 8.73 -1.70
CA PRO A 111 -23.38 8.25 -3.06
C PRO A 111 -22.15 8.26 -3.98
N ASN A 112 -21.10 9.01 -3.63
CA ASN A 112 -19.86 9.13 -4.39
C ASN A 112 -18.78 8.13 -3.93
N PHE A 113 -19.11 7.21 -3.00
CA PHE A 113 -18.19 6.18 -2.54
C PHE A 113 -18.72 4.78 -2.84
N TYR A 114 -17.82 3.86 -3.16
CA TYR A 114 -18.12 2.45 -3.27
C TYR A 114 -16.97 1.60 -2.76
N LEU A 115 -17.26 0.62 -1.90
CA LEU A 115 -16.30 -0.37 -1.44
C LEU A 115 -16.76 -1.74 -1.89
N LEU A 116 -15.86 -2.51 -2.50
CA LEU A 116 -16.08 -3.87 -2.94
C LEU A 116 -14.96 -4.78 -2.43
N GLY A 117 -15.30 -5.73 -1.56
CA GLY A 117 -14.44 -6.86 -1.27
C GLY A 117 -14.50 -7.86 -2.42
N ILE A 118 -13.37 -8.42 -2.81
CA ILE A 118 -13.24 -9.41 -3.89
C ILE A 118 -12.60 -10.64 -3.29
N ASP A 119 -13.40 -11.69 -3.09
CA ASP A 119 -12.93 -12.95 -2.56
C ASP A 119 -12.36 -13.83 -3.67
N ARG A 120 -11.09 -14.23 -3.47
CA ARG A 120 -10.32 -14.94 -4.47
C ARG A 120 -10.50 -16.44 -4.38
N ASP A 121 -11.16 -17.00 -5.40
CA ASP A 121 -11.19 -18.43 -5.71
C ASP A 121 -11.81 -19.32 -4.63
N GLU A 122 -12.84 -18.80 -3.94
CA GLU A 122 -13.59 -19.54 -2.95
C GLU A 122 -15.10 -19.64 -3.34
N PRO A 123 -15.78 -20.72 -2.96
CA PRO A 123 -17.20 -20.88 -3.24
C PRO A 123 -18.04 -19.95 -2.35
N LEU A 124 -19.22 -19.57 -2.86
CA LEU A 124 -20.17 -18.67 -2.20
C LEU A 124 -20.39 -18.99 -0.70
N GLU A 125 -20.60 -20.26 -0.37
CA GLU A 125 -20.85 -20.68 1.01
C GLU A 125 -19.67 -20.35 1.95
N THR A 126 -18.43 -20.54 1.46
CA THR A 126 -17.21 -20.20 2.24
C THR A 126 -17.13 -18.69 2.46
N VAL A 127 -17.42 -17.90 1.41
CA VAL A 127 -17.38 -16.43 1.51
C VAL A 127 -18.48 -15.91 2.45
N GLN A 128 -19.67 -16.47 2.42
CA GLN A 128 -20.75 -16.12 3.35
C GLN A 128 -20.35 -16.40 4.81
N GLN A 129 -19.78 -17.56 5.09
CA GLN A 129 -19.26 -17.88 6.43
C GLN A 129 -18.12 -16.94 6.85
N PHE A 130 -17.28 -16.55 5.90
CA PHE A 130 -16.19 -15.60 6.15
C PHE A 130 -16.72 -14.19 6.51
N ILE A 131 -17.75 -13.71 5.81
CA ILE A 131 -18.45 -12.46 6.15
C ILE A 131 -19.02 -12.50 7.56
N GLU A 132 -19.72 -13.59 7.91
CA GLU A 132 -20.28 -13.77 9.26
C GLU A 132 -19.19 -13.77 10.35
N GLN A 133 -18.05 -14.43 10.09
CA GLN A 133 -16.94 -14.51 11.05
C GLN A 133 -16.18 -13.18 11.23
N THR A 134 -16.11 -12.38 10.19
CA THR A 134 -15.42 -11.07 10.23
C THR A 134 -16.35 -9.92 10.63
N GLY A 135 -17.67 -10.11 10.49
CA GLY A 135 -18.67 -9.12 10.83
C GLY A 135 -18.73 -7.92 9.88
N VAL A 136 -18.12 -8.04 8.69
CA VAL A 136 -18.16 -6.96 7.68
C VAL A 136 -19.51 -6.90 6.98
N THR A 137 -19.91 -5.69 6.60
CA THR A 137 -21.22 -5.43 5.98
C THR A 137 -21.13 -4.84 4.57
N TYR A 138 -19.94 -4.53 4.10
CA TYR A 138 -19.73 -4.04 2.72
C TYR A 138 -19.91 -5.17 1.69
N PRO A 139 -20.27 -4.82 0.43
CA PRO A 139 -20.43 -5.78 -0.64
C PRO A 139 -19.20 -6.65 -0.86
N MET A 140 -19.43 -7.96 -0.98
CA MET A 140 -18.39 -8.94 -1.30
C MET A 140 -18.73 -9.62 -2.64
N GLY A 141 -17.77 -9.63 -3.56
CA GLY A 141 -17.88 -10.28 -4.86
C GLY A 141 -17.03 -11.56 -4.92
N LEU A 142 -17.42 -12.45 -5.83
CA LEU A 142 -16.77 -13.75 -6.06
C LEU A 142 -15.87 -13.69 -7.28
N ASP A 143 -14.62 -14.05 -7.13
CA ASP A 143 -13.62 -14.13 -8.20
C ASP A 143 -13.15 -15.58 -8.42
N PRO A 144 -14.00 -16.45 -9.00
CA PRO A 144 -13.64 -17.84 -9.26
C PRO A 144 -12.48 -17.92 -10.26
N GLY A 145 -11.49 -18.73 -9.93
CA GLY A 145 -10.26 -18.88 -10.71
C GLY A 145 -9.27 -17.71 -10.57
N ALA A 146 -9.56 -16.72 -9.72
CA ALA A 146 -8.71 -15.54 -9.49
C ALA A 146 -8.44 -14.72 -10.77
N ASP A 147 -9.43 -14.62 -11.66
CA ASP A 147 -9.26 -13.94 -12.94
C ASP A 147 -9.30 -12.43 -12.80
N ILE A 148 -10.13 -11.88 -11.90
CA ILE A 148 -10.14 -10.45 -11.56
C ILE A 148 -8.87 -10.08 -10.80
N PHE A 149 -8.44 -10.90 -9.83
CA PHE A 149 -7.17 -10.69 -9.13
C PHE A 149 -5.99 -10.59 -10.10
N ALA A 150 -5.97 -11.45 -11.14
CA ALA A 150 -4.92 -11.50 -12.14
C ALA A 150 -4.89 -10.29 -13.10
N LEU A 151 -5.90 -9.41 -13.07
CA LEU A 151 -5.87 -8.12 -13.77
C LEU A 151 -5.04 -7.07 -13.01
N TYR A 152 -4.84 -7.25 -11.71
CA TYR A 152 -4.20 -6.26 -10.84
C TYR A 152 -2.87 -6.73 -10.26
N ALA A 153 -2.67 -8.03 -10.12
CA ALA A 153 -1.48 -8.60 -9.51
C ALA A 153 -1.08 -9.91 -10.17
N GLU A 154 0.17 -10.29 -10.00
CA GLU A 154 0.62 -11.62 -10.40
C GLU A 154 -0.27 -12.70 -9.77
N ARG A 155 -0.77 -13.65 -10.59
CA ARG A 155 -1.73 -14.67 -10.15
C ARG A 155 -1.29 -15.45 -8.89
N LYS A 156 0.02 -15.60 -8.66
CA LYS A 156 0.60 -16.27 -7.50
C LYS A 156 0.98 -15.32 -6.36
N ALA A 157 0.80 -14.02 -6.53
CA ALA A 157 1.10 -13.04 -5.49
C ALA A 157 0.19 -13.24 -4.27
N GLY A 158 0.65 -12.75 -3.12
CA GLY A 158 -0.16 -12.77 -1.91
C GLY A 158 -1.43 -11.93 -2.03
N ILE A 159 -2.50 -12.35 -1.34
CA ILE A 159 -3.86 -11.86 -1.58
C ILE A 159 -4.13 -10.46 -0.99
N THR A 160 -3.70 -10.16 0.23
CA THR A 160 -4.08 -8.92 0.95
C THR A 160 -3.64 -7.69 0.18
N ARG A 161 -4.58 -6.98 -0.44
CA ARG A 161 -4.36 -5.81 -1.29
C ARG A 161 -5.56 -4.90 -1.26
N ASN A 162 -5.30 -3.59 -1.21
CA ASN A 162 -6.34 -2.60 -1.43
C ASN A 162 -5.92 -1.67 -2.57
N ILE A 163 -6.89 -1.25 -3.35
CA ILE A 163 -6.71 -0.38 -4.51
C ILE A 163 -7.72 0.75 -4.39
N ILE A 164 -7.23 1.98 -4.35
CA ILE A 164 -8.08 3.17 -4.36
C ILE A 164 -8.08 3.76 -5.76
N ILE A 165 -9.29 3.98 -6.26
CA ILE A 165 -9.57 4.46 -7.62
C ILE A 165 -10.35 5.76 -7.50
N ASN A 166 -9.90 6.79 -8.20
CA ASN A 166 -10.57 8.10 -8.25
C ASN A 166 -11.82 8.08 -9.16
N PRO A 167 -12.65 9.15 -9.17
CA PRO A 167 -13.85 9.22 -10.00
C PRO A 167 -13.59 9.05 -11.52
N GLU A 168 -12.40 9.42 -12.00
CA GLU A 168 -11.96 9.26 -13.40
C GLU A 168 -11.60 7.80 -13.73
N GLY A 169 -11.50 6.96 -12.70
CA GLY A 169 -11.17 5.53 -12.82
C GLY A 169 -9.67 5.25 -12.81
N GLN A 170 -8.85 6.21 -12.38
CA GLN A 170 -7.42 6.01 -12.22
C GLN A 170 -7.09 5.45 -10.85
N ILE A 171 -6.13 4.56 -10.79
CA ILE A 171 -5.56 4.06 -9.55
C ILE A 171 -4.74 5.19 -8.90
N VAL A 172 -5.06 5.53 -7.67
CA VAL A 172 -4.38 6.61 -6.92
C VAL A 172 -3.63 6.12 -5.69
N MET A 173 -3.91 4.89 -5.23
CA MET A 173 -3.17 4.26 -4.14
C MET A 173 -3.26 2.74 -4.26
N LEU A 174 -2.17 2.07 -3.88
CA LEU A 174 -2.02 0.62 -3.80
C LEU A 174 -1.43 0.28 -2.44
N THR A 175 -2.05 -0.63 -1.69
CA THR A 175 -1.51 -1.14 -0.42
C THR A 175 -1.22 -2.64 -0.49
N ARG A 176 -0.36 -3.13 0.38
CA ARG A 176 -0.01 -4.55 0.45
C ARG A 176 0.22 -5.00 1.88
N LEU A 177 -0.51 -6.03 2.32
CA LEU A 177 -0.61 -6.45 3.71
C LEU A 177 -1.32 -5.41 4.58
N TYR A 178 -1.27 -5.57 5.89
CA TYR A 178 -1.81 -4.60 6.83
C TYR A 178 -0.68 -3.94 7.61
N ASN A 179 -0.51 -2.65 7.38
CA ASN A 179 0.35 -1.75 8.14
C ASN A 179 -0.50 -0.56 8.63
N GLU A 180 -0.41 -0.22 9.91
CA GLU A 180 -1.27 0.81 10.52
C GLU A 180 -1.02 2.22 9.95
N GLU A 181 0.20 2.53 9.54
CA GLU A 181 0.54 3.82 8.95
C GLU A 181 -0.03 3.92 7.53
N GLU A 182 0.27 2.93 6.66
CA GLU A 182 -0.27 2.85 5.29
C GLU A 182 -1.81 2.79 5.31
N PHE A 183 -2.42 2.12 6.30
CA PHE A 183 -3.87 2.09 6.45
C PHE A 183 -4.46 3.47 6.78
N ARG A 184 -3.81 4.24 7.66
CA ARG A 184 -4.23 5.62 7.97
C ARG A 184 -4.07 6.54 6.75
N GLU A 185 -3.01 6.38 5.98
CA GLU A 185 -2.81 7.10 4.72
C GLU A 185 -3.91 6.76 3.72
N MET A 186 -4.32 5.48 3.63
CA MET A 186 -5.42 5.04 2.79
C MET A 186 -6.75 5.69 3.21
N CYS A 187 -7.06 5.71 4.52
CA CYS A 187 -8.25 6.40 5.02
C CYS A 187 -8.22 7.89 4.68
N ALA A 188 -7.10 8.57 4.90
CA ALA A 188 -6.93 9.98 4.58
C ALA A 188 -7.07 10.26 3.07
N LYS A 189 -6.56 9.37 2.20
CA LYS A 189 -6.69 9.48 0.75
C LYS A 189 -8.16 9.37 0.30
N ILE A 190 -8.93 8.45 0.88
CA ILE A 190 -10.37 8.32 0.60
C ILE A 190 -11.10 9.60 1.06
N ASP A 191 -10.81 10.10 2.27
CA ASP A 191 -11.41 11.35 2.78
C ASP A 191 -11.12 12.54 1.88
N GLU A 192 -9.87 12.69 1.41
CA GLU A 192 -9.45 13.74 0.47
C GLU A 192 -10.26 13.69 -0.82
N LEU A 193 -10.35 12.51 -1.46
CA LEU A 193 -11.06 12.33 -2.72
C LEU A 193 -12.58 12.54 -2.61
N LEU A 194 -13.15 12.38 -1.42
CA LEU A 194 -14.59 12.58 -1.19
C LEU A 194 -14.93 14.01 -0.76
N ALA A 195 -13.92 14.84 -0.46
CA ALA A 195 -14.09 16.25 -0.11
C ALA A 195 -14.09 17.17 -1.33
N ASP A 196 -13.56 16.71 -2.47
CA ASP A 196 -13.51 17.43 -3.75
C ASP A 196 -14.82 17.28 -4.53
#